data_64095f305136ced63b08ce10d6cccb93
#
_entry.id   64095f305136ced63b08ce10d6cccb93
#
_cell.length_a   1.000
_cell.length_b   1.000
_cell.length_c   1.000
_cell.angle_alpha   90.00
_cell.angle_beta   90.00
_cell.angle_gamma   90.00
#
_symmetry.space_group_name_H-M   'P 1'
#
loop_
_entity.id
_entity.type
_entity.pdbx_description
1 polymer ?
#
loop_
_entity_poly.entity_id
_entity_poly.type
_entity_poly.pdbx_seq_one_letter_code
_entity_poly.pdbx_strand_id
1 'polypeptide(L)'
;MLTGGKNVIPHAVRDVADAAAAFSARIGPDRHFDSQEKVEEALAECCSPQNVTVIGMTGSGKSSTLDALAGERFCSRVSSEATLVRWQYRPHPAPHTHEWVLDLFYPSDALLNLEFWDTIGLEQEDAPRKLKHIVPKSDAILVVISASDGNHSVLWDYLQTLEERLHSRMVLVITHAELLSFERLQSLKEELRSTSRERLGVQLPLYPVTTAGEHAGEGVEALTACVQEVVKRSPLTDKRVERLLLATDSLLEEQGKVLDELSRLSKTVSYTHLRAHET
;
A
#
# COMPACT_ATOMS: atom_id res chain seq x y z
N MET A 1 15.06 3.53 -9.21
CA MET A 1 14.05 4.47 -8.68
C MET A 1 12.67 3.87 -8.84
N LEU A 2 11.92 3.78 -7.74
CA LEU A 2 10.51 3.48 -7.79
C LEU A 2 9.80 4.67 -8.43
N THR A 3 9.61 4.66 -9.72
CA THR A 3 8.63 5.54 -10.34
C THR A 3 7.29 4.90 -10.06
N GLY A 4 6.47 5.57 -9.26
CA GLY A 4 5.15 5.09 -8.91
C GLY A 4 4.37 4.70 -10.16
N GLY A 5 4.03 3.41 -10.28
CA GLY A 5 3.08 2.97 -11.29
C GLY A 5 1.81 3.80 -11.10
N LYS A 6 1.30 4.39 -12.18
CA LYS A 6 0.00 5.08 -12.14
C LYS A 6 -0.97 4.19 -11.40
N ASN A 7 -1.64 4.72 -10.39
CA ASN A 7 -2.69 4.03 -9.63
C ASN A 7 -3.49 3.13 -10.56
N VAL A 8 -3.46 1.83 -10.30
CA VAL A 8 -3.95 0.79 -11.23
C VAL A 8 -5.46 0.60 -11.07
N ILE A 9 -6.20 1.71 -10.94
CA ILE A 9 -7.63 1.60 -11.23
C ILE A 9 -7.73 1.51 -12.75
N PRO A 10 -8.33 0.45 -13.29
CA PRO A 10 -8.66 0.43 -14.71
C PRO A 10 -9.40 1.73 -15.03
N HIS A 11 -8.93 2.49 -16.03
CA HIS A 11 -9.56 3.75 -16.43
C HIS A 11 -11.08 3.61 -16.56
N ALA A 12 -11.54 2.46 -17.10
CA ALA A 12 -12.95 2.15 -17.22
C ALA A 12 -13.73 2.15 -15.89
N VAL A 13 -13.14 1.67 -14.79
CA VAL A 13 -13.82 1.64 -13.48
C VAL A 13 -13.93 3.06 -12.90
N ARG A 14 -12.88 3.85 -13.07
CA ARG A 14 -12.88 5.25 -12.68
C ARG A 14 -13.90 6.06 -13.49
N ASP A 15 -13.90 5.89 -14.80
CA ASP A 15 -14.81 6.58 -15.71
C ASP A 15 -16.28 6.27 -15.37
N VAL A 16 -16.60 5.03 -14.99
CA VAL A 16 -17.96 4.63 -14.57
C VAL A 16 -18.32 5.28 -13.23
N ALA A 17 -17.42 5.28 -12.25
CA ALA A 17 -17.68 5.91 -10.95
C ALA A 17 -17.87 7.43 -11.08
N ASP A 18 -17.01 8.09 -11.86
CA ASP A 18 -17.12 9.54 -12.15
C ASP A 18 -18.41 9.86 -12.90
N ALA A 19 -18.81 9.03 -13.87
CA ALA A 19 -20.07 9.20 -14.61
C ALA A 19 -21.30 9.00 -13.71
N ALA A 20 -21.28 8.02 -12.81
CA ALA A 20 -22.36 7.79 -11.85
C ALA A 20 -22.51 8.98 -10.88
N ALA A 21 -21.42 9.52 -10.36
CA ALA A 21 -21.41 10.69 -9.49
C ALA A 21 -21.93 11.95 -10.23
N ALA A 22 -21.48 12.18 -11.48
CA ALA A 22 -21.95 13.29 -12.31
C ALA A 22 -23.45 13.19 -12.65
N PHE A 23 -23.98 11.98 -12.79
CA PHE A 23 -25.39 11.72 -13.04
C PHE A 23 -26.25 12.05 -11.82
N SER A 24 -25.80 11.71 -10.59
CA SER A 24 -26.48 12.10 -9.35
C SER A 24 -26.71 13.61 -9.29
N ALA A 25 -25.70 14.41 -9.64
CA ALA A 25 -25.80 15.86 -9.65
C ALA A 25 -26.80 16.42 -10.67
N ARG A 26 -27.10 15.67 -11.74
CA ARG A 26 -28.07 16.06 -12.79
C ARG A 26 -29.51 15.70 -12.49
N ILE A 27 -29.76 14.57 -11.83
CA ILE A 27 -31.12 14.09 -11.53
C ILE A 27 -31.81 14.96 -10.46
N GLY A 28 -31.04 15.52 -9.54
CA GLY A 28 -31.55 16.43 -8.54
C GLY A 28 -30.44 16.87 -7.59
N PRO A 29 -30.00 18.11 -7.67
CA PRO A 29 -28.94 18.64 -6.80
C PRO A 29 -29.33 18.61 -5.32
N ASP A 30 -30.62 18.52 -5.00
CA ASP A 30 -31.15 18.45 -3.63
C ASP A 30 -31.44 17.00 -3.16
N ARG A 31 -31.21 16.01 -4.01
CA ARG A 31 -31.42 14.58 -3.65
C ARG A 31 -30.12 13.98 -3.13
N HIS A 32 -30.19 13.48 -1.92
CA HIS A 32 -29.10 12.72 -1.33
C HIS A 32 -29.21 11.24 -1.75
N PHE A 33 -28.10 10.70 -2.29
CA PHE A 33 -27.97 9.27 -2.57
C PHE A 33 -27.03 8.68 -1.53
N ASP A 34 -27.53 7.74 -0.72
CA ASP A 34 -26.78 7.13 0.37
C ASP A 34 -25.51 6.39 -0.12
N SER A 35 -25.53 5.91 -1.37
CA SER A 35 -24.39 5.24 -1.98
C SER A 35 -23.35 6.18 -2.60
N GLN A 36 -23.63 7.49 -2.74
CA GLN A 36 -22.69 8.43 -3.31
C GLN A 36 -21.45 8.60 -2.42
N GLU A 37 -21.64 8.80 -1.13
CA GLU A 37 -20.55 8.91 -0.16
C GLU A 37 -19.66 7.65 -0.16
N LYS A 38 -20.28 6.46 -0.27
CA LYS A 38 -19.55 5.19 -0.39
C LYS A 38 -18.70 5.10 -1.66
N VAL A 39 -19.19 5.64 -2.78
CA VAL A 39 -18.40 5.71 -4.04
C VAL A 39 -17.22 6.66 -3.88
N GLU A 40 -17.44 7.83 -3.28
CA GLU A 40 -16.39 8.82 -3.03
C GLU A 40 -15.30 8.26 -2.09
N GLU A 41 -15.70 7.59 -1.00
CA GLU A 41 -14.77 6.91 -0.09
C GLU A 41 -13.99 5.79 -0.79
N ALA A 42 -14.68 4.92 -1.52
CA ALA A 42 -14.04 3.82 -2.24
C ALA A 42 -13.10 4.31 -3.34
N LEU A 43 -13.45 5.40 -4.03
CA LEU A 43 -12.58 6.05 -5.01
C LEU A 43 -11.35 6.65 -4.35
N ALA A 44 -11.49 7.32 -3.21
CA ALA A 44 -10.38 7.84 -2.42
C ALA A 44 -9.45 6.71 -1.95
N GLU A 45 -9.98 5.58 -1.48
CA GLU A 45 -9.19 4.39 -1.13
C GLU A 45 -8.43 3.83 -2.34
N CYS A 46 -9.06 3.76 -3.51
CA CYS A 46 -8.41 3.31 -4.74
C CYS A 46 -7.29 4.26 -5.21
N CYS A 47 -7.44 5.56 -4.94
CA CYS A 47 -6.46 6.59 -5.28
C CYS A 47 -5.39 6.76 -4.19
N SER A 48 -5.53 6.10 -3.03
CA SER A 48 -4.54 6.21 -1.97
C SER A 48 -3.20 5.58 -2.37
N PRO A 49 -2.07 6.10 -1.90
CA PRO A 49 -0.77 5.50 -2.13
C PRO A 49 -0.71 4.04 -1.65
N GLN A 50 0.12 3.23 -2.29
CA GLN A 50 0.36 1.86 -1.90
C GLN A 50 1.42 1.81 -0.79
N ASN A 51 1.25 0.92 0.18
CA ASN A 51 2.08 0.89 1.38
C ASN A 51 3.24 -0.08 1.24
N VAL A 52 4.46 0.41 1.37
CA VAL A 52 5.69 -0.39 1.48
C VAL A 52 6.20 -0.29 2.91
N THR A 53 6.20 -1.41 3.62
CA THR A 53 6.62 -1.48 5.03
C THR A 53 7.94 -2.24 5.14
N VAL A 54 8.90 -1.69 5.87
CA VAL A 54 10.14 -2.39 6.23
C VAL A 54 10.05 -2.94 7.65
N ILE A 55 10.46 -4.18 7.85
CA ILE A 55 10.58 -4.84 9.16
C ILE A 55 11.96 -5.48 9.32
N GLY A 56 12.48 -5.55 10.53
CA GLY A 56 13.79 -6.11 10.84
C GLY A 56 14.29 -5.64 12.19
N MET A 57 15.47 -6.10 12.58
CA MET A 57 16.11 -5.70 13.83
C MET A 57 16.59 -4.25 13.80
N THR A 58 16.83 -3.65 14.96
CA THR A 58 17.48 -2.33 15.04
C THR A 58 18.85 -2.42 14.37
N GLY A 59 19.21 -1.39 13.59
CA GLY A 59 20.48 -1.37 12.86
C GLY A 59 20.56 -2.25 11.62
N SER A 60 19.51 -3.01 11.28
CA SER A 60 19.53 -3.89 10.09
C SER A 60 19.54 -3.15 8.74
N GLY A 61 19.44 -1.82 8.72
CA GLY A 61 19.46 -1.03 7.48
C GLY A 61 18.07 -0.77 6.88
N LYS A 62 16.97 -0.83 7.67
CA LYS A 62 15.60 -0.58 7.23
C LYS A 62 15.45 0.77 6.52
N SER A 63 15.76 1.86 7.21
CA SER A 63 15.67 3.23 6.67
C SER A 63 16.56 3.42 5.44
N SER A 64 17.77 2.84 5.45
CA SER A 64 18.69 2.89 4.31
C SER A 64 18.17 2.12 3.09
N THR A 65 17.41 1.03 3.32
CA THR A 65 16.73 0.28 2.25
C THR A 65 15.65 1.14 1.60
N LEU A 66 14.84 1.86 2.38
CA LEU A 66 13.84 2.79 1.85
C LEU A 66 14.48 3.93 1.07
N ASP A 67 15.55 4.52 1.59
CA ASP A 67 16.33 5.57 0.88
C ASP A 67 16.87 5.05 -0.46
N ALA A 68 17.39 3.84 -0.48
CA ALA A 68 17.90 3.22 -1.70
C ALA A 68 16.79 3.00 -2.75
N LEU A 69 15.60 2.55 -2.31
CA LEU A 69 14.44 2.40 -3.19
C LEU A 69 13.92 3.73 -3.71
N ALA A 70 13.94 4.77 -2.90
CA ALA A 70 13.55 6.11 -3.30
C ALA A 70 14.58 6.76 -4.24
N GLY A 71 15.84 6.35 -4.17
CA GLY A 71 16.97 7.01 -4.85
C GLY A 71 17.39 8.30 -4.19
N GLU A 72 16.91 8.58 -2.99
CA GLU A 72 17.16 9.81 -2.22
C GLU A 72 17.30 9.47 -0.73
N ARG A 73 18.11 10.26 -0.01
CA ARG A 73 18.31 10.07 1.43
C ARG A 73 17.39 10.97 2.24
N PHE A 74 16.30 10.43 2.77
CA PHE A 74 15.41 11.13 3.71
C PHE A 74 14.97 10.25 4.88
N CYS A 75 14.71 8.96 4.69
CA CYS A 75 14.28 8.07 5.76
C CYS A 75 15.36 7.90 6.83
N SER A 76 16.60 7.66 6.42
CA SER A 76 17.75 7.44 7.34
C SER A 76 18.19 8.69 8.13
N ARG A 77 17.62 9.87 7.82
CA ARG A 77 17.89 11.11 8.57
C ARG A 77 17.07 11.23 9.85
N VAL A 78 16.06 10.41 10.01
CA VAL A 78 15.17 10.41 11.17
C VAL A 78 15.34 9.09 11.90
N SER A 79 15.55 9.14 13.22
CA SER A 79 15.63 7.92 14.02
C SER A 79 14.22 7.35 14.24
N SER A 80 14.03 6.09 13.85
CA SER A 80 12.80 5.31 14.07
C SER A 80 12.89 4.40 15.30
N GLU A 81 13.88 4.62 16.20
CA GLU A 81 14.17 3.69 17.31
C GLU A 81 12.99 3.50 18.28
N ALA A 82 12.18 4.53 18.46
CA ALA A 82 11.06 4.49 19.41
C ALA A 82 9.70 4.71 18.77
N THR A 83 9.63 5.05 17.49
CA THR A 83 8.40 5.51 16.82
C THR A 83 8.32 4.91 15.43
N LEU A 84 7.13 4.51 15.02
CA LEU A 84 6.86 4.18 13.63
C LEU A 84 6.83 5.47 12.82
N VAL A 85 7.51 5.49 11.69
CA VAL A 85 7.55 6.65 10.81
C VAL A 85 6.86 6.32 9.50
N ARG A 86 5.85 7.12 9.15
CA ARG A 86 5.18 7.04 7.87
C ARG A 86 5.62 8.20 6.97
N TRP A 87 6.18 7.89 5.82
CA TRP A 87 6.63 8.84 4.82
C TRP A 87 5.63 8.96 3.69
N GLN A 88 5.17 10.18 3.46
CA GLN A 88 4.17 10.51 2.46
C GLN A 88 4.64 11.66 1.56
N TYR A 89 4.10 11.71 0.33
CA TYR A 89 4.32 12.83 -0.55
C TYR A 89 3.52 14.06 -0.11
N ARG A 90 4.22 15.18 0.11
CA ARG A 90 3.61 16.52 0.17
C ARG A 90 4.62 17.58 -0.22
N PRO A 91 4.21 18.63 -0.98
CA PRO A 91 5.08 19.74 -1.36
C PRO A 91 5.45 20.64 -0.18
N HIS A 92 4.67 20.64 0.91
CA HIS A 92 4.92 21.44 2.11
C HIS A 92 4.84 20.56 3.36
N PRO A 93 5.99 20.22 3.95
CA PRO A 93 6.04 19.29 5.07
C PRO A 93 5.60 19.97 6.37
N ALA A 94 4.53 19.47 6.97
CA ALA A 94 4.19 19.69 8.37
C ALA A 94 4.12 18.32 9.06
N PRO A 95 5.06 17.98 9.94
CA PRO A 95 5.02 16.71 10.68
C PRO A 95 3.75 16.62 11.53
N HIS A 96 3.13 15.44 11.53
CA HIS A 96 2.03 15.14 12.43
C HIS A 96 2.37 13.89 13.25
N THR A 97 1.96 13.89 14.52
CA THR A 97 2.12 12.73 15.39
C THR A 97 0.74 12.22 15.80
N HIS A 98 0.45 10.97 15.52
CA HIS A 98 -0.75 10.28 15.98
C HIS A 98 -0.34 9.12 16.89
N GLU A 99 -0.68 9.21 18.18
CA GLU A 99 -0.34 8.18 19.17
C GLU A 99 1.15 7.76 19.09
N TRP A 100 1.42 6.69 18.32
CA TRP A 100 2.73 6.07 18.16
C TRP A 100 3.26 6.10 16.70
N VAL A 101 2.62 6.88 15.82
CA VAL A 101 3.01 7.09 14.41
C VAL A 101 3.42 8.53 14.20
N LEU A 102 4.60 8.73 13.66
CA LEU A 102 5.10 10.02 13.19
C LEU A 102 4.91 10.11 11.68
N ASP A 103 4.00 10.97 11.23
CA ASP A 103 3.79 11.28 9.83
C ASP A 103 4.78 12.35 9.37
N LEU A 104 5.61 11.98 8.42
CA LEU A 104 6.57 12.86 7.79
C LEU A 104 6.26 12.97 6.29
N PHE A 105 6.49 14.16 5.76
CA PHE A 105 6.19 14.48 4.38
C PHE A 105 7.45 14.92 3.67
N TYR A 106 7.70 14.34 2.51
CA TYR A 106 8.86 14.65 1.70
C TYR A 106 8.48 14.74 0.21
N PRO A 107 8.96 15.76 -0.54
CA PRO A 107 8.60 15.96 -1.93
C PRO A 107 9.46 15.08 -2.87
N SER A 108 9.37 13.77 -2.74
CA SER A 108 10.06 12.80 -3.59
C SER A 108 9.08 12.16 -4.57
N ASP A 109 9.50 12.02 -5.83
CA ASP A 109 8.72 11.32 -6.86
C ASP A 109 8.42 9.87 -6.48
N ALA A 110 9.27 9.24 -5.67
CA ALA A 110 9.04 7.89 -5.16
C ALA A 110 7.80 7.80 -4.26
N LEU A 111 7.44 8.90 -3.59
CA LEU A 111 6.29 8.97 -2.67
C LEU A 111 4.99 9.42 -3.35
N LEU A 112 4.99 9.75 -4.65
CA LEU A 112 3.77 10.17 -5.36
C LEU A 112 2.64 9.14 -5.30
N ASN A 113 3.01 7.85 -5.37
CA ASN A 113 2.06 6.73 -5.36
C ASN A 113 2.40 5.67 -4.30
N LEU A 114 3.39 5.92 -3.47
CA LEU A 114 3.81 5.02 -2.40
C LEU A 114 3.87 5.75 -1.08
N GLU A 115 3.53 5.03 -0.01
CA GLU A 115 3.87 5.42 1.36
C GLU A 115 4.94 4.47 1.87
N PHE A 116 5.97 5.00 2.52
CA PHE A 116 6.97 4.18 3.19
C PHE A 116 6.72 4.16 4.70
N TRP A 117 6.67 2.95 5.24
CA TRP A 117 6.56 2.72 6.67
C TRP A 117 7.89 2.21 7.20
N ASP A 118 8.65 3.10 7.85
CA ASP A 118 9.87 2.74 8.56
C ASP A 118 9.54 2.33 9.99
N THR A 119 9.88 1.09 10.36
CA THR A 119 9.42 0.50 11.60
C THR A 119 10.52 0.43 12.65
N ILE A 120 10.09 0.31 13.90
CA ILE A 120 10.98 0.01 15.04
C ILE A 120 11.60 -1.38 14.90
N GLY A 121 12.68 -1.62 15.63
CA GLY A 121 13.31 -2.95 15.69
C GLY A 121 12.41 -3.99 16.31
N LEU A 122 12.40 -5.20 15.76
CA LEU A 122 11.55 -6.32 16.22
C LEU A 122 11.89 -6.79 17.65
N GLU A 123 13.08 -6.51 18.15
CA GLU A 123 13.50 -6.80 19.52
C GLU A 123 12.87 -5.88 20.57
N GLN A 124 12.21 -4.80 20.13
CA GLN A 124 11.52 -3.91 21.06
C GLN A 124 10.21 -4.55 21.54
N GLU A 125 9.94 -4.46 22.83
CA GLU A 125 8.82 -5.14 23.48
C GLU A 125 7.45 -4.81 22.85
N ASP A 126 7.25 -3.57 22.40
CA ASP A 126 6.00 -3.10 21.82
C ASP A 126 5.91 -3.25 20.29
N ALA A 127 6.98 -3.74 19.64
CA ALA A 127 7.02 -3.91 18.19
C ALA A 127 5.90 -4.81 17.64
N PRO A 128 5.64 -6.02 18.17
CA PRO A 128 4.58 -6.87 17.68
C PRO A 128 3.20 -6.22 17.76
N ARG A 129 2.94 -5.47 18.85
CA ARG A 129 1.68 -4.76 19.04
C ARG A 129 1.47 -3.66 18.00
N LYS A 130 2.49 -2.85 17.75
CA LYS A 130 2.44 -1.75 16.77
C LYS A 130 2.33 -2.28 15.35
N LEU A 131 3.13 -3.28 14.99
CA LEU A 131 3.18 -3.86 13.64
C LEU A 131 1.91 -4.60 13.26
N LYS A 132 1.16 -5.15 14.22
CA LYS A 132 -0.13 -5.80 14.00
C LYS A 132 -1.14 -4.91 13.24
N HIS A 133 -1.04 -3.60 13.39
CA HIS A 133 -1.96 -2.66 12.74
C HIS A 133 -1.50 -2.22 11.34
N ILE A 134 -0.23 -2.40 11.01
CA ILE A 134 0.39 -1.90 9.77
C ILE A 134 0.64 -3.02 8.78
N VAL A 135 1.31 -4.08 9.21
CA VAL A 135 1.75 -5.18 8.33
C VAL A 135 0.61 -5.80 7.52
N PRO A 136 -0.60 -6.04 8.07
CA PRO A 136 -1.72 -6.57 7.27
C PRO A 136 -2.22 -5.62 6.18
N LYS A 137 -1.96 -4.31 6.32
CA LYS A 137 -2.37 -3.27 5.38
C LYS A 137 -1.28 -2.90 4.36
N SER A 138 -0.12 -3.56 4.44
CA SER A 138 1.00 -3.29 3.54
C SER A 138 0.81 -3.99 2.21
N ASP A 139 1.05 -3.28 1.12
CA ASP A 139 1.05 -3.82 -0.25
C ASP A 139 2.34 -4.60 -0.52
N ALA A 140 3.47 -4.16 0.06
CA ALA A 140 4.73 -4.90 0.08
C ALA A 140 5.36 -4.83 1.48
N ILE A 141 6.01 -5.92 1.91
CA ILE A 141 6.67 -6.07 3.20
C ILE A 141 8.13 -6.45 2.94
N LEU A 142 9.04 -5.54 3.26
CA LEU A 142 10.47 -5.77 3.12
C LEU A 142 11.03 -6.27 4.45
N VAL A 143 11.47 -7.51 4.46
CA VAL A 143 12.08 -8.16 5.62
C VAL A 143 13.59 -7.95 5.54
N VAL A 144 14.10 -6.97 6.30
CA VAL A 144 15.48 -6.52 6.22
C VAL A 144 16.36 -7.26 7.23
N ILE A 145 17.40 -7.88 6.71
CA ILE A 145 18.38 -8.70 7.44
C ILE A 145 19.76 -8.10 7.18
N SER A 146 20.50 -7.80 8.23
CA SER A 146 21.89 -7.40 8.08
C SER A 146 22.77 -8.63 7.85
N ALA A 147 23.67 -8.56 6.86
CA ALA A 147 24.64 -9.60 6.59
C ALA A 147 25.64 -9.83 7.75
N SER A 148 25.79 -8.82 8.62
CA SER A 148 26.64 -8.90 9.82
C SER A 148 25.95 -9.57 11.02
N ASP A 149 24.62 -9.72 11.00
CA ASP A 149 23.89 -10.31 12.11
C ASP A 149 23.95 -11.84 12.06
N GLY A 150 24.36 -12.45 13.17
CA GLY A 150 24.49 -13.90 13.26
C GLY A 150 23.24 -14.64 13.76
N ASN A 151 22.25 -13.91 14.25
CA ASN A 151 21.03 -14.52 14.80
C ASN A 151 19.77 -13.82 14.32
N HIS A 152 18.97 -14.54 13.55
CA HIS A 152 17.72 -14.05 13.00
C HIS A 152 16.48 -14.69 13.64
N SER A 153 16.63 -15.37 14.79
CA SER A 153 15.52 -16.14 15.43
C SER A 153 14.31 -15.26 15.72
N VAL A 154 14.50 -14.09 16.35
CA VAL A 154 13.42 -13.15 16.70
C VAL A 154 12.64 -12.73 15.45
N LEU A 155 13.34 -12.50 14.34
CA LEU A 155 12.72 -12.14 13.07
C LEU A 155 11.85 -13.30 12.56
N TRP A 156 12.38 -14.52 12.51
CA TRP A 156 11.64 -15.68 12.01
C TRP A 156 10.47 -16.03 12.92
N ASP A 157 10.64 -15.92 14.24
CA ASP A 157 9.56 -16.15 15.20
C ASP A 157 8.42 -15.16 14.99
N TYR A 158 8.75 -13.87 14.72
CA TYR A 158 7.74 -12.88 14.37
C TYR A 158 7.04 -13.21 13.04
N LEU A 159 7.78 -13.55 11.97
CA LEU A 159 7.20 -13.90 10.68
C LEU A 159 6.23 -15.08 10.76
N GLN A 160 6.51 -16.06 11.61
CA GLN A 160 5.61 -17.20 11.83
C GLN A 160 4.28 -16.81 12.51
N THR A 161 4.23 -15.70 13.23
CA THR A 161 2.97 -15.19 13.81
C THR A 161 2.06 -14.53 12.77
N LEU A 162 2.57 -14.24 11.59
CA LEU A 162 1.82 -13.57 10.53
C LEU A 162 0.98 -14.57 9.72
N GLU A 163 -0.14 -14.09 9.22
CA GLU A 163 -1.02 -14.90 8.37
C GLU A 163 -0.32 -15.30 7.05
N GLU A 164 -0.49 -16.54 6.60
CA GLU A 164 0.11 -17.09 5.37
C GLU A 164 -0.15 -16.23 4.13
N ARG A 165 -1.35 -15.60 4.04
CA ARG A 165 -1.69 -14.70 2.94
C ARG A 165 -0.77 -13.49 2.80
N LEU A 166 0.00 -13.14 3.85
CA LEU A 166 0.96 -12.04 3.82
C LEU A 166 2.27 -12.45 3.17
N HIS A 167 2.59 -13.74 3.14
CA HIS A 167 3.86 -14.23 2.61
C HIS A 167 4.08 -13.86 1.13
N SER A 168 2.99 -13.79 0.34
CA SER A 168 3.07 -13.39 -1.08
C SER A 168 3.49 -11.92 -1.30
N ARG A 169 3.46 -11.11 -0.23
CA ARG A 169 3.87 -9.69 -0.25
C ARG A 169 5.23 -9.46 0.40
N MET A 170 5.89 -10.51 0.89
CA MET A 170 7.17 -10.41 1.58
C MET A 170 8.33 -10.57 0.62
N VAL A 171 9.36 -9.76 0.85
CA VAL A 171 10.63 -9.79 0.14
C VAL A 171 11.76 -9.72 1.17
N LEU A 172 12.68 -10.71 1.15
CA LEU A 172 13.88 -10.68 1.98
C LEU A 172 14.92 -9.74 1.37
N VAL A 173 15.46 -8.86 2.18
CA VAL A 173 16.52 -7.92 1.78
C VAL A 173 17.74 -8.14 2.67
N ILE A 174 18.87 -8.49 2.07
CA ILE A 174 20.16 -8.59 2.78
C ILE A 174 20.90 -7.28 2.60
N THR A 175 21.08 -6.53 3.67
CA THR A 175 21.88 -5.31 3.71
C THR A 175 23.32 -5.65 4.14
N HIS A 176 24.23 -4.68 3.94
CA HIS A 176 25.67 -4.85 4.26
C HIS A 176 26.30 -6.08 3.58
N ALA A 177 25.77 -6.44 2.40
CA ALA A 177 26.26 -7.59 1.64
C ALA A 177 27.71 -7.43 1.20
N GLU A 178 28.18 -6.20 1.04
CA GLU A 178 29.55 -5.82 0.71
C GLU A 178 30.58 -6.20 1.79
N LEU A 179 30.11 -6.48 3.01
CA LEU A 179 30.99 -6.92 4.11
C LEU A 179 31.34 -8.40 4.05
N LEU A 180 30.64 -9.16 3.19
CA LEU A 180 30.86 -10.61 3.06
C LEU A 180 31.65 -10.96 1.80
N SER A 181 32.45 -12.03 1.88
CA SER A 181 32.98 -12.66 0.68
C SER A 181 31.84 -13.24 -0.18
N PHE A 182 32.10 -13.44 -1.46
CA PHE A 182 31.13 -14.04 -2.37
C PHE A 182 30.60 -15.40 -1.85
N GLU A 183 31.49 -16.29 -1.38
CA GLU A 183 31.13 -17.61 -0.86
C GLU A 183 30.26 -17.49 0.40
N ARG A 184 30.59 -16.55 1.29
CA ARG A 184 29.82 -16.34 2.52
C ARG A 184 28.44 -15.79 2.22
N LEU A 185 28.33 -14.88 1.27
CA LEU A 185 27.04 -14.35 0.81
C LEU A 185 26.18 -15.45 0.17
N GLN A 186 26.75 -16.34 -0.64
CA GLN A 186 26.00 -17.46 -1.22
C GLN A 186 25.50 -18.42 -0.14
N SER A 187 26.35 -18.74 0.85
CA SER A 187 25.96 -19.58 1.99
C SER A 187 24.80 -18.95 2.77
N LEU A 188 24.86 -17.65 3.06
CA LEU A 188 23.80 -16.94 3.76
C LEU A 188 22.49 -16.94 2.95
N LYS A 189 22.57 -16.73 1.63
CA LYS A 189 21.39 -16.79 0.76
C LYS A 189 20.70 -18.15 0.82
N GLU A 190 21.48 -19.22 0.79
CA GLU A 190 20.92 -20.58 0.83
C GLU A 190 20.33 -20.91 2.20
N GLU A 191 21.00 -20.51 3.28
CA GLU A 191 20.50 -20.62 4.65
C GLU A 191 19.13 -19.90 4.79
N LEU A 192 19.03 -18.65 4.36
CA LEU A 192 17.79 -17.88 4.45
C LEU A 192 16.66 -18.45 3.59
N ARG A 193 16.98 -19.00 2.41
CA ARG A 193 16.00 -19.71 1.57
C ARG A 193 15.50 -20.99 2.22
N SER A 194 16.39 -21.77 2.79
CA SER A 194 16.03 -23.00 3.51
C SER A 194 15.17 -22.67 4.71
N THR A 195 15.59 -21.73 5.55
CA THR A 195 14.83 -21.29 6.73
C THR A 195 13.44 -20.75 6.35
N SER A 196 13.34 -20.00 5.26
CA SER A 196 12.06 -19.51 4.75
C SER A 196 11.11 -20.65 4.40
N ARG A 197 11.61 -21.69 3.70
CA ARG A 197 10.79 -22.88 3.37
C ARG A 197 10.40 -23.67 4.61
N GLU A 198 11.33 -23.88 5.53
CA GLU A 198 11.11 -24.65 6.74
C GLU A 198 10.13 -23.99 7.70
N ARG A 199 10.27 -22.67 7.90
CA ARG A 199 9.47 -21.94 8.90
C ARG A 199 8.17 -21.37 8.36
N LEU A 200 8.14 -20.94 7.10
CA LEU A 200 6.98 -20.29 6.50
C LEU A 200 6.26 -21.15 5.44
N GLY A 201 6.82 -22.32 5.10
CA GLY A 201 6.27 -23.18 4.03
C GLY A 201 6.46 -22.61 2.62
N VAL A 202 7.15 -21.49 2.46
CA VAL A 202 7.32 -20.77 1.19
C VAL A 202 8.72 -20.21 1.05
N GLN A 203 9.25 -20.21 -0.17
CA GLN A 203 10.52 -19.55 -0.46
C GLN A 203 10.26 -18.09 -0.83
N LEU A 204 10.64 -17.17 0.05
CA LEU A 204 10.54 -15.75 -0.21
C LEU A 204 11.59 -15.29 -1.25
N PRO A 205 11.25 -14.33 -2.14
CA PRO A 205 12.24 -13.67 -2.98
C PRO A 205 13.28 -12.97 -2.11
N LEU A 206 14.57 -13.04 -2.53
CA LEU A 206 15.68 -12.58 -1.72
C LEU A 206 16.66 -11.76 -2.55
N TYR A 207 16.96 -10.55 -2.08
CA TYR A 207 17.81 -9.58 -2.75
C TYR A 207 18.89 -9.05 -1.80
N PRO A 208 20.20 -9.26 -2.10
CA PRO A 208 21.26 -8.52 -1.45
C PRO A 208 21.32 -7.11 -2.02
N VAL A 209 21.48 -6.13 -1.14
CA VAL A 209 21.62 -4.71 -1.51
C VAL A 209 22.74 -4.06 -0.74
N THR A 210 23.51 -3.21 -1.44
CA THR A 210 24.51 -2.36 -0.86
C THR A 210 23.97 -0.94 -0.78
N THR A 211 23.79 -0.45 0.45
CA THR A 211 23.22 0.88 0.70
C THR A 211 24.25 1.96 0.98
N ALA A 212 25.51 1.59 1.16
CA ALA A 212 26.61 2.50 1.49
C ALA A 212 27.93 2.08 0.83
N GLY A 213 28.93 2.97 0.83
CA GLY A 213 30.26 2.70 0.30
C GLY A 213 30.36 2.87 -1.22
N GLU A 214 31.48 2.37 -1.79
CA GLU A 214 31.79 2.49 -3.23
C GLU A 214 30.82 1.72 -4.12
N HIS A 215 30.21 0.67 -3.60
CA HIS A 215 29.24 -0.18 -4.29
C HIS A 215 27.79 0.17 -3.95
N ALA A 216 27.54 1.37 -3.41
CA ALA A 216 26.18 1.81 -3.08
C ALA A 216 25.27 1.76 -4.33
N GLY A 217 24.12 1.12 -4.18
CA GLY A 217 23.16 0.94 -5.28
C GLY A 217 23.20 -0.46 -5.93
N GLU A 218 24.20 -1.29 -5.66
CA GLU A 218 24.20 -2.66 -6.15
C GLU A 218 22.97 -3.43 -5.59
N GLY A 219 22.30 -4.15 -6.47
CA GLY A 219 21.08 -4.93 -6.14
C GLY A 219 19.80 -4.11 -6.00
N VAL A 220 19.88 -2.78 -5.91
CA VAL A 220 18.70 -1.91 -5.71
C VAL A 220 17.73 -1.97 -6.89
N GLU A 221 18.23 -2.01 -8.13
CA GLU A 221 17.39 -2.09 -9.33
C GLU A 221 16.56 -3.37 -9.33
N ALA A 222 17.16 -4.52 -9.03
CA ALA A 222 16.47 -5.80 -8.96
C ALA A 222 15.44 -5.83 -7.81
N LEU A 223 15.78 -5.27 -6.65
CA LEU A 223 14.84 -5.11 -5.54
C LEU A 223 13.67 -4.20 -5.93
N THR A 224 13.96 -3.07 -6.57
CA THR A 224 12.95 -2.11 -7.06
C THR A 224 11.95 -2.78 -8.00
N ALA A 225 12.44 -3.54 -8.98
CA ALA A 225 11.59 -4.28 -9.91
C ALA A 225 10.71 -5.31 -9.19
N CYS A 226 11.27 -6.04 -8.23
CA CYS A 226 10.52 -6.99 -7.41
C CYS A 226 9.43 -6.29 -6.58
N VAL A 227 9.76 -5.20 -5.89
CA VAL A 227 8.79 -4.44 -5.08
C VAL A 227 7.65 -3.93 -5.96
N GLN A 228 7.94 -3.38 -7.13
CA GLN A 228 6.91 -2.93 -8.08
C GLN A 228 5.98 -4.07 -8.50
N GLU A 229 6.51 -5.26 -8.74
CA GLU A 229 5.72 -6.42 -9.13
C GLU A 229 4.86 -6.92 -7.96
N VAL A 230 5.41 -6.98 -6.74
CA VAL A 230 4.68 -7.35 -5.52
C VAL A 230 3.53 -6.37 -5.25
N VAL A 231 3.80 -5.07 -5.35
CA VAL A 231 2.80 -4.01 -5.17
C VAL A 231 1.68 -4.09 -6.20
N LYS A 232 2.01 -4.34 -7.50
CA LYS A 232 1.01 -4.52 -8.56
C LYS A 232 0.08 -5.71 -8.33
N ARG A 233 0.61 -6.79 -7.76
CA ARG A 233 -0.13 -8.03 -7.47
C ARG A 233 -0.75 -8.03 -6.08
N SER A 234 -0.71 -6.91 -5.37
CA SER A 234 -1.25 -6.84 -4.02
C SER A 234 -2.75 -7.13 -4.02
N PRO A 235 -3.21 -8.12 -3.23
CA PRO A 235 -4.64 -8.41 -3.09
C PRO A 235 -5.43 -7.25 -2.47
N LEU A 236 -4.75 -6.25 -1.90
CA LEU A 236 -5.40 -5.05 -1.37
C LEU A 236 -5.89 -4.16 -2.52
N THR A 237 -5.15 -4.11 -3.62
CA THR A 237 -5.56 -3.39 -4.83
C THR A 237 -6.85 -3.97 -5.40
N ASP A 238 -6.93 -5.30 -5.53
CA ASP A 238 -8.13 -5.98 -6.02
C ASP A 238 -9.34 -5.72 -5.12
N LYS A 239 -9.15 -5.77 -3.79
CA LYS A 239 -10.21 -5.47 -2.82
C LYS A 239 -10.69 -4.02 -2.86
N ARG A 240 -9.79 -3.06 -3.09
CA ARG A 240 -10.16 -1.65 -3.27
C ARG A 240 -11.01 -1.47 -4.52
N VAL A 241 -10.63 -2.10 -5.64
CA VAL A 241 -11.38 -2.08 -6.89
C VAL A 241 -12.74 -2.76 -6.73
N GLU A 242 -12.80 -3.93 -6.09
CA GLU A 242 -14.05 -4.65 -5.82
C GLU A 242 -15.02 -3.78 -4.99
N ARG A 243 -14.52 -3.12 -3.95
CA ARG A 243 -15.30 -2.22 -3.11
C ARG A 243 -15.86 -1.04 -3.90
N LEU A 244 -15.05 -0.45 -4.78
CA LEU A 244 -15.48 0.63 -5.68
C LEU A 244 -16.58 0.16 -6.64
N LEU A 245 -16.43 -1.01 -7.23
CA LEU A 245 -17.46 -1.59 -8.11
C LEU A 245 -18.78 -1.82 -7.38
N LEU A 246 -18.74 -2.43 -6.20
CA LEU A 246 -19.96 -2.67 -5.39
C LEU A 246 -20.64 -1.35 -4.97
N ALA A 247 -19.87 -0.34 -4.57
CA ALA A 247 -20.43 0.97 -4.23
C ALA A 247 -21.07 1.65 -5.45
N THR A 248 -20.43 1.54 -6.63
CA THR A 248 -20.93 2.10 -7.88
C THR A 248 -22.19 1.39 -8.34
N ASP A 249 -22.26 0.07 -8.26
CA ASP A 249 -23.48 -0.71 -8.58
C ASP A 249 -24.64 -0.30 -7.68
N SER A 250 -24.40 -0.15 -6.38
CA SER A 250 -25.42 0.33 -5.43
C SER A 250 -25.93 1.73 -5.79
N LEU A 251 -25.04 2.65 -6.19
CA LEU A 251 -25.42 3.99 -6.62
C LEU A 251 -26.27 3.95 -7.91
N LEU A 252 -25.89 3.13 -8.88
CA LEU A 252 -26.66 2.96 -10.13
C LEU A 252 -28.05 2.37 -9.88
N GLU A 253 -28.19 1.45 -8.94
CA GLU A 253 -29.50 0.93 -8.54
C GLU A 253 -30.40 2.00 -7.89
N GLU A 254 -29.84 2.84 -7.02
CA GLU A 254 -30.56 3.96 -6.41
C GLU A 254 -31.03 4.96 -7.49
N GLN A 255 -30.15 5.29 -8.43
CA GLN A 255 -30.46 6.18 -9.56
C GLN A 255 -31.53 5.60 -10.48
N GLY A 256 -31.49 4.28 -10.74
CA GLY A 256 -32.51 3.56 -11.51
C GLY A 256 -33.89 3.68 -10.90
N LYS A 257 -34.04 3.50 -9.60
CA LYS A 257 -35.30 3.66 -8.87
C LYS A 257 -35.87 5.08 -9.01
N VAL A 258 -35.02 6.09 -8.91
CA VAL A 258 -35.44 7.50 -9.10
C VAL A 258 -35.93 7.76 -10.51
N LEU A 259 -35.24 7.22 -11.53
CA LEU A 259 -35.66 7.37 -12.93
C LEU A 259 -37.01 6.70 -13.20
N ASP A 260 -37.24 5.51 -12.64
CA ASP A 260 -38.53 4.82 -12.74
C ASP A 260 -39.63 5.62 -12.10
N GLU A 261 -39.39 6.22 -10.94
CA GLU A 261 -40.36 7.08 -10.26
C GLU A 261 -40.71 8.33 -11.10
N LEU A 262 -39.66 9.01 -11.63
CA LEU A 262 -39.85 10.16 -12.51
C LEU A 262 -40.61 9.80 -13.80
N SER A 263 -40.33 8.64 -14.37
CA SER A 263 -41.02 8.13 -15.55
C SER A 263 -42.53 7.88 -15.27
N ARG A 264 -42.85 7.31 -14.09
CA ARG A 264 -44.26 7.11 -13.65
C ARG A 264 -44.98 8.44 -13.45
N LEU A 265 -44.34 9.40 -12.79
CA LEU A 265 -44.89 10.73 -12.58
C LEU A 265 -45.14 11.46 -13.90
N SER A 266 -44.19 11.42 -14.84
CA SER A 266 -44.34 12.00 -16.17
C SER A 266 -45.52 11.43 -16.94
N LYS A 267 -45.73 10.11 -16.89
CA LYS A 267 -46.91 9.45 -17.51
C LYS A 267 -48.21 9.90 -16.86
N THR A 268 -48.24 10.02 -15.52
CA THR A 268 -49.43 10.48 -14.77
C THR A 268 -49.76 11.93 -15.12
N VAL A 269 -48.79 12.82 -15.23
CA VAL A 269 -49.00 14.22 -15.61
C VAL A 269 -49.48 14.33 -17.06
N SER A 270 -48.96 13.54 -17.99
CA SER A 270 -49.45 13.50 -19.37
C SER A 270 -50.89 13.03 -19.47
N TYR A 271 -51.31 12.05 -18.65
CA TYR A 271 -52.71 11.59 -18.62
C TYR A 271 -53.67 12.61 -18.02
N THR A 272 -53.25 13.34 -16.99
CA THR A 272 -54.06 14.45 -16.42
C THR A 272 -54.23 15.61 -17.34
N HIS A 273 -53.18 15.99 -18.11
CA HIS A 273 -53.26 17.04 -19.11
C HIS A 273 -54.16 16.69 -20.31
N LEU A 274 -54.11 15.44 -20.77
CA LEU A 274 -55.01 14.97 -21.84
C LEU A 274 -56.51 15.00 -21.41
N ARG A 275 -56.82 14.59 -20.17
CA ARG A 275 -58.20 14.62 -19.63
C ARG A 275 -58.71 16.07 -19.41
N ALA A 276 -57.82 17.02 -19.09
CA ALA A 276 -58.21 18.43 -18.87
C ALA A 276 -58.56 19.15 -20.16
N HIS A 277 -58.20 18.63 -21.33
CA HIS A 277 -58.56 19.16 -22.64
C HIS A 277 -59.77 18.49 -23.29
N GLU A 278 -60.36 17.46 -22.70
CA GLU A 278 -61.55 16.76 -23.16
C GLU A 278 -62.84 17.20 -22.43
N THR A 279 -62.77 18.10 -21.47
CA THR A 279 -63.90 18.73 -20.77
C THR A 279 -64.01 20.22 -21.13
#